data_ec79784d72a764c2a43ea226426f9f40
#
_entry.id   ec79784d72a764c2a43ea226426f9f40
#
_cell.length_a   1.000
_cell.length_b   1.000
_cell.length_c   1.000
_cell.angle_alpha   90.00
_cell.angle_beta   90.00
_cell.angle_gamma   90.00
#
_symmetry.space_group_name_H-M   'P 1'
#
loop_
_entity.id
_entity.type
_entity.pdbx_description
1 polymer ?
#
loop_
_entity_poly.entity_id
_entity_poly.type
_entity_poly.pdbx_seq_one_letter_code
_entity_poly.pdbx_strand_id
1 'polypeptide(L)'
;MEDCATDQVRFGARMPMPRAGLLHLVTAQDVQEMRSALAKGRLPHDFEAKLNRLGEGSLIDRYVEQNSRLFFALLLAALECAFTKATPSDRERLLRILAYVRKDDDAIPDYLSGGFIDDQQEVRAAAMELGPLLQAFKAWRLRHQVPGMWRC
;
A
#
# COMPACT_ATOMS: atom_id res chain seq x y z
N MET A 1 -10.94 32.42 9.61
CA MET A 1 -10.97 32.16 9.59
C MET A 1 -11.21 31.62 9.31
N GLU A 2 -10.92 31.65 9.16
CA GLU A 2 -10.95 31.18 8.96
C GLU A 2 -10.93 30.55 8.53
N ASP A 3 -10.74 30.62 8.44
CA ASP A 3 -10.64 29.92 8.09
C ASP A 3 -10.55 29.38 7.52
N CYS A 4 -10.35 29.71 7.67
CA CYS A 4 -10.21 29.18 7.28
C CYS A 4 -10.28 28.59 6.71
N ALA A 5 -10.18 28.82 6.85
CA ALA A 5 -10.29 28.36 6.54
C ALA A 5 -10.50 27.88 5.88
N THR A 6 -10.48 28.17 5.92
CA THR A 6 -10.63 27.77 5.51
C THR A 6 -10.71 27.33 4.76
N ASP A 7 -10.56 27.54 4.71
CA ASP A 7 -10.55 27.12 4.23
C ASP A 7 -10.52 26.54 3.48
N GLN A 8 -10.42 26.72 3.56
CA GLN A 8 -10.35 26.27 3.19
C GLN A 8 -10.54 25.79 2.48
N VAL A 9 -10.69 26.11 2.41
CA VAL A 9 -10.91 25.74 2.00
C VAL A 9 -11.16 25.48 1.28
N ARG A 10 -11.39 25.73 1.19
CA ARG A 10 -11.51 25.57 0.64
C ARG A 10 -11.60 25.22 -0.22
N PHE A 11 -11.31 25.00 -0.61
CA PHE A 11 -11.35 24.41 -1.21
C PHE A 11 -11.51 23.80 -1.89
N GLY A 12 -11.58 24.01 -1.91
CA GLY A 12 -11.62 23.43 -2.33
C GLY A 12 -11.80 22.58 -2.78
N ALA A 13 -11.65 22.84 -2.93
CA ALA A 13 -11.67 22.11 -3.21
C ALA A 13 -11.73 21.27 -3.39
N ARG A 14 -11.63 21.47 -3.18
CA ARG A 14 -11.49 20.64 -3.34
C ARG A 14 -11.70 19.57 -3.46
N MET A 15 -11.52 19.30 -3.64
CA MET A 15 -11.77 18.26 -3.73
C MET A 15 -11.49 17.36 -3.09
N PRO A 16 -11.68 17.52 -2.64
CA PRO A 16 -11.29 16.64 -1.97
C PRO A 16 -10.80 15.49 -1.85
N MET A 17 -9.95 15.24 -1.39
CA MET A 17 -9.64 14.14 -1.59
C MET A 17 -10.26 13.07 -0.86
N PRO A 18 -11.18 12.54 -1.21
CA PRO A 18 -11.99 11.58 -0.54
C PRO A 18 -11.41 10.20 -0.44
N ARG A 19 -10.44 9.86 -1.30
CA ARG A 19 -9.90 8.53 -1.22
C ARG A 19 -9.17 8.23 0.06
N ALA A 20 -8.55 9.27 0.67
CA ALA A 20 -7.89 9.09 1.95
C ALA A 20 -8.85 8.59 3.01
N GLY A 21 -10.14 8.92 2.88
CA GLY A 21 -11.16 8.49 3.80
C GLY A 21 -11.46 7.00 3.75
N LEU A 22 -11.12 6.34 2.64
CA LEU A 22 -11.40 4.90 2.51
C LEU A 22 -10.55 4.07 3.46
N LEU A 23 -9.41 4.59 3.89
CA LEU A 23 -8.54 3.86 4.81
C LEU A 23 -9.17 3.66 6.19
N HIS A 24 -10.23 4.39 6.52
CA HIS A 24 -10.93 4.17 7.79
C HIS A 24 -11.63 2.82 7.82
N LEU A 25 -11.80 2.16 6.67
CA LEU A 25 -12.37 0.82 6.62
C LEU A 25 -11.39 -0.23 7.13
N VAL A 26 -10.10 0.12 7.26
CA VAL A 26 -9.10 -0.79 7.78
C VAL A 26 -9.15 -0.77 9.30
N THR A 27 -9.36 -1.93 9.90
CA THR A 27 -9.43 -2.05 11.35
C THR A 27 -8.05 -2.34 11.94
N ALA A 28 -7.94 -2.19 13.27
CA ALA A 28 -6.71 -2.54 13.97
C ALA A 28 -6.38 -4.03 13.75
N GLN A 29 -7.39 -4.88 13.68
CA GLN A 29 -7.19 -6.31 13.44
C GLN A 29 -6.61 -6.56 12.06
N ASP A 30 -7.12 -5.84 11.04
CA ASP A 30 -6.60 -5.97 9.68
C ASP A 30 -5.10 -5.64 9.64
N VAL A 31 -4.71 -4.56 10.31
CA VAL A 31 -3.32 -4.13 10.35
C VAL A 31 -2.47 -5.15 11.09
N GLN A 32 -2.99 -5.69 12.21
CA GLN A 32 -2.25 -6.66 13.00
C GLN A 32 -2.00 -7.94 12.22
N GLU A 33 -2.97 -8.38 11.44
CA GLU A 33 -2.80 -9.57 10.60
C GLU A 33 -1.72 -9.35 9.55
N MET A 34 -1.63 -8.15 9.02
CA MET A 34 -0.58 -7.83 8.06
C MET A 34 0.78 -7.78 8.74
N ARG A 35 0.86 -7.25 9.96
CA ARG A 35 2.11 -7.28 10.74
C ARG A 35 2.56 -8.71 10.98
N SER A 36 1.62 -9.60 11.29
CA SER A 36 1.94 -11.01 11.50
C SER A 36 2.51 -11.64 10.24
N ALA A 37 1.94 -11.30 9.09
CA ALA A 37 2.45 -11.80 7.81
C ALA A 37 3.87 -11.33 7.58
N LEU A 38 4.17 -10.07 7.88
CA LEU A 38 5.53 -9.55 7.75
C LEU A 38 6.50 -10.31 8.66
N ALA A 39 6.08 -10.59 9.89
CA ALA A 39 6.92 -11.33 10.81
C ALA A 39 7.23 -12.73 10.31
N LYS A 40 6.29 -13.34 9.57
CA LYS A 40 6.49 -14.65 8.97
C LYS A 40 7.26 -14.58 7.65
N GLY A 41 7.43 -13.39 7.11
CA GLY A 41 8.18 -13.20 5.88
C GLY A 41 7.43 -13.54 4.60
N ARG A 42 6.11 -13.65 4.67
CA ARG A 42 5.32 -13.98 3.48
C ARG A 42 3.90 -13.42 3.62
N LEU A 43 3.28 -13.19 2.45
CA LEU A 43 1.93 -12.69 2.40
C LEU A 43 0.94 -13.69 2.99
N PRO A 44 -0.17 -13.22 3.57
CA PRO A 44 -1.26 -14.11 3.93
C PRO A 44 -1.73 -14.89 2.70
N HIS A 45 -2.16 -16.12 2.89
CA HIS A 45 -2.52 -16.99 1.78
C HIS A 45 -3.61 -16.39 0.89
N ASP A 46 -4.65 -15.82 1.51
CA ASP A 46 -5.76 -15.22 0.76
C ASP A 46 -5.30 -14.00 -0.04
N PHE A 47 -4.37 -13.21 0.51
CA PHE A 47 -3.84 -12.03 -0.17
C PHE A 47 -2.97 -12.46 -1.35
N GLU A 48 -2.14 -13.48 -1.16
CA GLU A 48 -1.34 -14.02 -2.23
C GLU A 48 -2.22 -14.47 -3.39
N ALA A 49 -3.30 -15.16 -3.09
CA ALA A 49 -4.24 -15.61 -4.12
C ALA A 49 -4.88 -14.42 -4.84
N LYS A 50 -5.26 -13.38 -4.09
CA LYS A 50 -5.84 -12.18 -4.69
C LYS A 50 -4.84 -11.51 -5.64
N LEU A 51 -3.60 -11.35 -5.19
CA LEU A 51 -2.58 -10.72 -6.02
C LEU A 51 -2.27 -11.54 -7.27
N ASN A 52 -2.28 -12.85 -7.16
CA ASN A 52 -2.08 -13.70 -8.34
C ASN A 52 -3.19 -13.48 -9.37
N ARG A 53 -4.44 -13.36 -8.92
CA ARG A 53 -5.54 -13.06 -9.85
C ARG A 53 -5.37 -11.70 -10.50
N LEU A 54 -4.97 -10.69 -9.72
CA LEU A 54 -4.76 -9.35 -10.23
C LEU A 54 -3.64 -9.31 -11.26
N GLY A 55 -2.62 -10.12 -11.07
CA GLY A 55 -1.49 -10.17 -11.99
C GLY A 55 -1.85 -10.67 -13.36
N GLU A 56 -2.99 -11.35 -13.49
CA GLU A 56 -3.47 -11.85 -14.77
C GLU A 56 -4.59 -11.01 -15.36
N GLY A 57 -4.88 -9.87 -14.74
CA GLY A 57 -5.98 -9.02 -15.14
C GLY A 57 -5.58 -7.87 -16.03
N SER A 58 -6.33 -6.79 -15.94
CA SER A 58 -6.11 -5.58 -16.73
C SER A 58 -4.85 -4.87 -16.28
N LEU A 59 -4.51 -3.77 -16.97
CA LEU A 59 -3.38 -2.94 -16.58
C LEU A 59 -3.59 -2.35 -15.18
N ILE A 60 -4.83 -1.97 -14.85
CA ILE A 60 -5.15 -1.46 -13.52
C ILE A 60 -4.90 -2.55 -12.48
N ASP A 61 -5.37 -3.76 -12.74
CA ASP A 61 -5.19 -4.88 -11.83
C ASP A 61 -3.72 -5.17 -11.60
N ARG A 62 -2.95 -5.19 -12.69
CA ARG A 62 -1.52 -5.45 -12.57
C ARG A 62 -0.79 -4.35 -11.84
N TYR A 63 -1.25 -3.12 -11.98
CA TYR A 63 -0.67 -2.00 -11.25
C TYR A 63 -0.83 -2.21 -9.74
N VAL A 64 -2.02 -2.62 -9.31
CA VAL A 64 -2.28 -2.89 -7.89
C VAL A 64 -1.40 -4.04 -7.41
N GLU A 65 -1.34 -5.11 -8.19
CA GLU A 65 -0.56 -6.28 -7.83
C GLU A 65 0.93 -5.94 -7.68
N GLN A 66 1.50 -5.28 -8.68
CA GLN A 66 2.93 -4.98 -8.67
C GLN A 66 3.32 -4.05 -7.54
N ASN A 67 2.51 -3.02 -7.30
CA ASN A 67 2.82 -2.08 -6.23
C ASN A 67 2.59 -2.68 -4.86
N SER A 68 1.57 -3.52 -4.69
CA SER A 68 1.35 -4.19 -3.41
C SER A 68 2.53 -5.09 -3.07
N ARG A 69 3.04 -5.83 -4.04
CA ARG A 69 4.23 -6.66 -3.80
C ARG A 69 5.46 -5.81 -3.51
N LEU A 70 5.59 -4.68 -4.17
CA LEU A 70 6.69 -3.76 -3.91
C LEU A 70 6.63 -3.21 -2.48
N PHE A 71 5.43 -2.79 -2.06
CA PHE A 71 5.23 -2.28 -0.71
C PHE A 71 5.57 -3.34 0.34
N PHE A 72 5.12 -4.58 0.10
CA PHE A 72 5.40 -5.67 1.04
C PHE A 72 6.90 -5.95 1.10
N ALA A 73 7.56 -5.98 -0.05
CA ALA A 73 9.01 -6.21 -0.09
C ALA A 73 9.78 -5.11 0.66
N LEU A 74 9.35 -3.86 0.50
CA LEU A 74 9.98 -2.74 1.22
C LEU A 74 9.81 -2.91 2.71
N LEU A 75 8.61 -3.27 3.15
CA LEU A 75 8.35 -3.48 4.57
C LEU A 75 9.15 -4.64 5.14
N LEU A 76 9.30 -5.73 4.38
CA LEU A 76 10.14 -6.84 4.81
C LEU A 76 11.59 -6.40 4.98
N ALA A 77 12.13 -5.68 4.00
CA ALA A 77 13.50 -5.21 4.07
C ALA A 77 13.70 -4.24 5.25
N ALA A 78 12.69 -3.40 5.51
CA ALA A 78 12.76 -2.48 6.63
C ALA A 78 12.71 -3.22 7.97
N LEU A 79 11.85 -4.22 8.05
CA LEU A 79 11.72 -5.01 9.28
C LEU A 79 13.00 -5.78 9.58
N GLU A 80 13.67 -6.26 8.55
CA GLU A 80 14.91 -7.03 8.70
C GLU A 80 16.13 -6.11 8.81
N CYS A 81 15.92 -4.82 8.97
CA CYS A 81 16.98 -3.82 9.14
C CYS A 81 17.91 -3.66 7.95
N ALA A 82 17.54 -4.22 6.81
CA ALA A 82 18.37 -4.15 5.60
C ALA A 82 18.18 -2.84 4.86
N PHE A 83 16.98 -2.29 4.88
CA PHE A 83 16.66 -1.01 4.24
C PHE A 83 16.15 -0.07 5.33
N THR A 84 16.84 1.05 5.55
CA THR A 84 16.62 1.88 6.73
C THR A 84 16.04 3.26 6.44
N LYS A 85 15.68 3.54 5.20
CA LYS A 85 15.21 4.88 4.83
C LYS A 85 13.74 5.13 5.11
N ALA A 86 12.96 4.09 5.40
CA ALA A 86 11.55 4.23 5.69
C ALA A 86 11.35 4.66 7.14
N THR A 87 10.64 5.78 7.34
CA THR A 87 10.31 6.23 8.70
C THR A 87 9.21 5.35 9.27
N PRO A 88 9.01 5.37 10.61
CA PRO A 88 7.86 4.65 11.18
C PRO A 88 6.53 5.06 10.56
N SER A 89 6.36 6.35 10.24
CA SER A 89 5.15 6.83 9.60
C SER A 89 4.99 6.23 8.21
N ASP A 90 6.07 6.17 7.43
CA ASP A 90 6.05 5.57 6.11
C ASP A 90 5.63 4.10 6.19
N ARG A 91 6.23 3.38 7.13
CA ARG A 91 5.93 1.95 7.30
C ARG A 91 4.48 1.73 7.68
N GLU A 92 3.97 2.56 8.58
CA GLU A 92 2.58 2.44 9.00
C GLU A 92 1.63 2.70 7.83
N ARG A 93 1.94 3.71 7.02
CA ARG A 93 1.11 4.01 5.85
C ARG A 93 1.06 2.85 4.87
N LEU A 94 2.22 2.29 4.55
CA LEU A 94 2.28 1.15 3.62
C LEU A 94 1.55 -0.06 4.19
N LEU A 95 1.68 -0.28 5.48
CA LEU A 95 1.02 -1.40 6.14
C LEU A 95 -0.51 -1.27 6.03
N ARG A 96 -1.03 -0.06 6.25
CA ARG A 96 -2.47 0.17 6.17
C ARG A 96 -2.98 0.03 4.73
N ILE A 97 -2.20 0.48 3.75
CA ILE A 97 -2.57 0.30 2.34
C ILE A 97 -2.65 -1.18 2.00
N LEU A 98 -1.66 -1.97 2.43
CA LEU A 98 -1.70 -3.40 2.16
C LEU A 98 -2.89 -4.07 2.82
N ALA A 99 -3.20 -3.68 4.06
CA ALA A 99 -4.36 -4.22 4.74
C ALA A 99 -5.65 -3.87 4.00
N TYR A 100 -5.71 -2.66 3.46
CA TYR A 100 -6.88 -2.24 2.69
C TYR A 100 -7.04 -3.06 1.40
N VAL A 101 -5.94 -3.23 0.66
CA VAL A 101 -5.99 -4.00 -0.60
C VAL A 101 -6.40 -5.44 -0.33
N ARG A 102 -5.98 -5.98 0.80
CA ARG A 102 -6.30 -7.36 1.15
C ARG A 102 -7.77 -7.58 1.45
N LYS A 103 -8.48 -6.56 1.97
CA LYS A 103 -9.85 -6.73 2.42
C LYS A 103 -10.77 -7.10 1.24
N ASP A 104 -11.70 -7.98 1.52
CA ASP A 104 -12.71 -8.36 0.53
C ASP A 104 -13.94 -7.46 0.57
N ASP A 105 -14.13 -6.73 1.67
CA ASP A 105 -15.31 -5.88 1.84
C ASP A 105 -14.94 -4.40 1.65
N ASP A 106 -14.26 -4.11 0.56
CA ASP A 106 -13.92 -2.76 0.14
C ASP A 106 -15.18 -1.96 -0.16
N ALA A 107 -15.01 -0.64 -0.36
CA ALA A 107 -16.13 0.23 -0.70
C ALA A 107 -16.86 -0.27 -1.95
N ILE A 108 -16.12 -0.85 -2.91
CA ILE A 108 -16.69 -1.48 -4.08
C ILE A 108 -16.24 -2.94 -4.07
N PRO A 109 -17.17 -3.89 -3.94
CA PRO A 109 -16.78 -5.30 -3.89
C PRO A 109 -15.97 -5.71 -5.12
N ASP A 110 -14.94 -6.51 -4.91
CA ASP A 110 -14.01 -6.88 -5.96
C ASP A 110 -14.66 -7.64 -7.11
N TYR A 111 -15.74 -8.37 -6.83
CA TYR A 111 -16.40 -9.18 -7.85
C TYR A 111 -17.32 -8.35 -8.75
N LEU A 112 -17.52 -7.07 -8.44
CA LEU A 112 -18.31 -6.18 -9.28
C LEU A 112 -17.42 -5.44 -10.25
N SER A 113 -18.01 -5.03 -11.37
CA SER A 113 -17.31 -4.21 -12.35
C SER A 113 -16.74 -2.96 -11.66
N GLY A 114 -15.45 -2.74 -11.83
CA GLY A 114 -14.80 -1.59 -11.23
C GLY A 114 -14.38 -1.80 -9.78
N GLY A 115 -14.49 -3.03 -9.26
CA GLY A 115 -14.19 -3.30 -7.85
C GLY A 115 -12.77 -2.99 -7.45
N PHE A 116 -11.82 -3.07 -8.41
CA PHE A 116 -10.42 -2.79 -8.10
C PHE A 116 -10.02 -1.34 -8.34
N ILE A 117 -10.96 -0.48 -8.74
CA ILE A 117 -10.64 0.91 -9.00
C ILE A 117 -10.30 1.65 -7.70
N ASP A 118 -11.03 1.38 -6.62
CA ASP A 118 -10.71 2.02 -5.35
C ASP A 118 -9.39 1.53 -4.78
N ASP A 119 -9.05 0.23 -4.95
CA ASP A 119 -7.73 -0.28 -4.59
C ASP A 119 -6.65 0.46 -5.37
N GLN A 120 -6.85 0.61 -6.68
CA GLN A 120 -5.89 1.29 -7.53
C GLN A 120 -5.69 2.75 -7.09
N GLN A 121 -6.78 3.43 -6.74
CA GLN A 121 -6.69 4.82 -6.30
C GLN A 121 -5.89 4.95 -5.01
N GLU A 122 -6.11 4.07 -4.05
CA GLU A 122 -5.38 4.11 -2.78
C GLU A 122 -3.91 3.77 -2.97
N VAL A 123 -3.63 2.74 -3.76
CA VAL A 123 -2.25 2.34 -4.05
C VAL A 123 -1.53 3.46 -4.79
N ARG A 124 -2.20 4.07 -5.77
CA ARG A 124 -1.60 5.15 -6.54
C ARG A 124 -1.30 6.37 -5.67
N ALA A 125 -2.21 6.73 -4.79
CA ALA A 125 -1.99 7.86 -3.88
C ALA A 125 -0.77 7.62 -3.01
N ALA A 126 -0.64 6.42 -2.46
CA ALA A 126 0.52 6.07 -1.65
C ALA A 126 1.80 6.07 -2.47
N ALA A 127 1.76 5.52 -3.69
CA ALA A 127 2.93 5.47 -4.56
C ALA A 127 3.42 6.87 -4.93
N MET A 128 2.50 7.79 -5.17
CA MET A 128 2.86 9.16 -5.48
C MET A 128 3.41 9.89 -4.26
N GLU A 129 2.76 9.71 -3.13
CA GLU A 129 3.16 10.38 -1.90
C GLU A 129 4.53 9.91 -1.42
N LEU A 130 4.80 8.63 -1.56
CA LEU A 130 6.04 8.02 -1.11
C LEU A 130 7.02 7.77 -2.26
N GLY A 131 6.85 8.51 -3.36
CA GLY A 131 7.67 8.33 -4.55
C GLY A 131 9.17 8.31 -4.29
N PRO A 132 9.73 9.31 -3.59
CA PRO A 132 11.16 9.31 -3.31
C PRO A 132 11.62 8.09 -2.53
N LEU A 133 10.84 7.65 -1.55
CA LEU A 133 11.15 6.45 -0.78
C LEU A 133 11.16 5.21 -1.67
N LEU A 134 10.14 5.09 -2.54
CA LEU A 134 10.03 3.94 -3.42
C LEU A 134 11.19 3.91 -4.43
N GLN A 135 11.59 5.07 -4.95
CA GLN A 135 12.73 5.13 -5.84
C GLN A 135 14.01 4.71 -5.13
N ALA A 136 14.19 5.17 -3.89
CA ALA A 136 15.35 4.79 -3.10
C ALA A 136 15.37 3.28 -2.85
N PHE A 137 14.20 2.68 -2.59
CA PHE A 137 14.12 1.24 -2.35
C PHE A 137 14.43 0.46 -3.63
N LYS A 138 13.90 0.90 -4.77
CA LYS A 138 14.17 0.23 -6.04
C LYS A 138 15.66 0.26 -6.36
N ALA A 139 16.30 1.42 -6.15
CA ALA A 139 17.74 1.55 -6.38
C ALA A 139 18.52 0.66 -5.42
N TRP A 140 18.10 0.63 -4.15
CA TRP A 140 18.75 -0.22 -3.15
C TRP A 140 18.64 -1.69 -3.55
N ARG A 141 17.45 -2.11 -4.01
CA ARG A 141 17.22 -3.50 -4.43
C ARG A 141 18.14 -3.90 -5.58
N LEU A 142 18.32 -3.01 -6.54
CA LEU A 142 19.21 -3.30 -7.66
C LEU A 142 20.64 -3.54 -7.19
N ARG A 143 21.11 -2.75 -6.20
CA ARG A 143 22.45 -2.91 -5.67
C ARG A 143 22.63 -4.16 -4.81
N HIS A 144 21.54 -4.66 -4.27
CA HIS A 144 21.56 -5.80 -3.34
C HIS A 144 20.81 -7.00 -3.90
N GLN A 145 20.83 -7.18 -5.19
CA GLN A 145 20.02 -8.16 -5.87
C GLN A 145 20.72 -9.52 -5.91
N VAL A 146 21.08 -10.01 -4.73
CA VAL A 146 21.64 -11.35 -4.58
C VAL A 146 20.67 -12.11 -3.68
N PRO A 147 20.27 -13.34 -4.07
CA PRO A 147 19.28 -14.06 -3.28
C PRO A 147 19.65 -14.09 -1.79
N GLY A 148 18.74 -13.64 -0.95
CA GLY A 148 18.93 -13.64 0.50
C GLY A 148 19.82 -12.56 1.06
N MET A 149 20.47 -11.77 0.23
CA MET A 149 21.44 -10.77 0.69
C MET A 149 20.80 -9.64 1.51
N TRP A 150 19.55 -9.32 1.23
CA TRP A 150 18.89 -8.21 1.90
C TRP A 150 18.15 -8.64 3.16
N ARG A 151 18.40 -9.83 3.63
CA ARG A 151 17.85 -10.28 4.90
C ARG A 151 18.82 -9.97 6.03
N CYS A 152 18.27 -9.56 7.14
CA CYS A 152 19.09 -9.32 8.31
C CYS A 152 19.56 -10.60 8.96
#